data_dbc97fbe106b19092d5f9d69ed62b430
#
_entry.id   dbc97fbe106b19092d5f9d69ed62b430
#
_cell.length_a   1.000
_cell.length_b   1.000
_cell.length_c   1.000
_cell.angle_alpha   90.00
_cell.angle_beta   90.00
_cell.angle_gamma   90.00
#
_symmetry.space_group_name_H-M   'P 1'
#
loop_
_entity.id
_entity.type
_entity.pdbx_description
1 polymer ?
#
loop_
_entity_poly.entity_id
_entity_poly.type
_entity_poly.pdbx_seq_one_letter_code
_entity_poly.pdbx_strand_id
1 'polypeptide(L)'
;RNKLILSVFIVFFLCVSVFSVYWFLELRELQTTDDAYVSGNKISISSQVASSVVSINYTNTDLVKKGDVLVQLDSTDATLAYNKAKSNLSETVRKVRQLYINSSLDRDNIEKARIAYEQSLTDLNRYSRLTGVAAVPHETLQHAKNLVASNKISLNIALQEYKSNQALLRDTNFANQPSIQTAADAVREAWLTLQRTKIKSPVTGYVAQRNVNVGEIISVGQSLMAIVPMDQFWINANFKETQLGRVRIGQKASFTTDIYGDSVVY
;
A
#
# COMPACT_ATOMS: atom_id res chain seq x y z
N ARG A 1 -22.77 -42.80 79.48
CA ARG A 1 -23.68 -42.25 78.46
C ARG A 1 -23.45 -40.77 78.29
N ASN A 2 -23.22 -39.99 79.35
CA ASN A 2 -23.01 -38.54 79.29
C ASN A 2 -21.68 -38.15 78.68
N LYS A 3 -20.59 -38.96 78.77
CA LYS A 3 -19.29 -38.71 78.14
C LYS A 3 -19.33 -38.84 76.63
N LEU A 4 -20.14 -39.77 76.09
CA LEU A 4 -20.32 -39.98 74.67
C LEU A 4 -21.13 -38.81 74.04
N ILE A 5 -22.15 -38.33 74.74
CA ILE A 5 -22.93 -37.14 74.31
C ILE A 5 -22.04 -35.88 74.30
N LEU A 6 -21.18 -35.72 75.31
CA LEU A 6 -20.24 -34.59 75.38
C LEU A 6 -19.19 -34.63 74.25
N SER A 7 -18.67 -35.83 73.91
CA SER A 7 -17.72 -35.92 72.79
C SER A 7 -18.37 -35.64 71.44
N VAL A 8 -19.60 -36.05 71.20
CA VAL A 8 -20.37 -35.71 70.00
C VAL A 8 -20.61 -34.20 69.90
N PHE A 9 -20.94 -33.53 70.99
CA PHE A 9 -21.11 -32.07 71.07
C PHE A 9 -19.81 -31.33 70.74
N ILE A 10 -18.66 -31.79 71.28
CA ILE A 10 -17.36 -31.18 71.00
C ILE A 10 -17.00 -31.32 69.53
N VAL A 11 -17.19 -32.49 68.92
CA VAL A 11 -16.93 -32.71 67.49
C VAL A 11 -17.84 -31.87 66.61
N PHE A 12 -19.11 -31.78 66.94
CA PHE A 12 -20.08 -30.93 66.24
C PHE A 12 -19.65 -29.45 66.28
N PHE A 13 -19.30 -28.93 67.45
CA PHE A 13 -18.86 -27.56 67.64
C PHE A 13 -17.57 -27.26 66.89
N LEU A 14 -16.65 -28.20 66.79
CA LEU A 14 -15.42 -28.11 66.03
C LEU A 14 -15.67 -28.07 64.55
N CYS A 15 -16.58 -28.90 64.00
CA CYS A 15 -16.98 -28.89 62.63
C CYS A 15 -17.67 -27.54 62.25
N VAL A 16 -18.57 -27.04 63.11
CA VAL A 16 -19.22 -25.74 62.89
C VAL A 16 -18.21 -24.58 62.91
N SER A 17 -17.24 -24.65 63.81
CA SER A 17 -16.17 -23.65 63.89
C SER A 17 -15.28 -23.65 62.62
N VAL A 18 -14.87 -24.84 62.16
CA VAL A 18 -14.06 -24.99 60.94
C VAL A 18 -14.85 -24.51 59.71
N PHE A 19 -16.14 -24.87 59.62
CA PHE A 19 -17.00 -24.43 58.54
C PHE A 19 -17.21 -22.89 58.58
N SER A 20 -17.39 -22.32 59.75
CA SER A 20 -17.54 -20.87 59.93
C SER A 20 -16.28 -20.10 59.51
N VAL A 21 -15.11 -20.64 59.86
CA VAL A 21 -13.81 -20.04 59.46
C VAL A 21 -13.61 -20.16 57.95
N TYR A 22 -13.92 -21.34 57.36
CA TYR A 22 -13.86 -21.55 55.92
C TYR A 22 -14.82 -20.59 55.15
N TRP A 23 -16.07 -20.47 55.65
CA TRP A 23 -17.04 -19.53 55.05
C TRP A 23 -16.59 -18.08 55.17
N PHE A 24 -16.00 -17.69 56.28
CA PHE A 24 -15.52 -16.33 56.51
C PHE A 24 -14.31 -15.95 55.68
N LEU A 25 -13.39 -16.90 55.43
CA LEU A 25 -12.15 -16.68 54.70
C LEU A 25 -12.28 -16.77 53.18
N GLU A 26 -13.10 -17.71 52.69
CA GLU A 26 -13.15 -18.01 51.24
C GLU A 26 -14.49 -17.60 50.59
N LEU A 27 -15.65 -17.99 51.18
CA LEU A 27 -16.95 -17.78 50.52
C LEU A 27 -17.48 -16.35 50.64
N ARG A 28 -17.13 -15.65 51.71
CA ARG A 28 -17.59 -14.27 51.91
C ARG A 28 -17.06 -13.26 50.93
N GLU A 29 -15.88 -13.54 50.33
CA GLU A 29 -15.20 -12.62 49.41
C GLU A 29 -15.51 -12.90 47.96
N LEU A 30 -16.10 -14.04 47.64
CA LEU A 30 -16.49 -14.40 46.28
C LEU A 30 -17.69 -13.57 45.84
N GLN A 31 -17.50 -12.78 44.79
CA GLN A 31 -18.57 -12.03 44.14
C GLN A 31 -18.94 -12.75 42.85
N THR A 32 -20.19 -13.06 42.65
CA THR A 32 -20.74 -13.73 41.47
C THR A 32 -21.79 -12.85 40.79
N THR A 33 -21.87 -12.99 39.47
CA THR A 33 -22.92 -12.37 38.66
C THR A 33 -23.29 -13.31 37.53
N ASP A 34 -24.59 -13.41 37.24
CA ASP A 34 -25.13 -14.14 36.08
C ASP A 34 -25.26 -13.21 34.86
N ASP A 35 -25.06 -11.91 35.06
CA ASP A 35 -25.13 -10.89 34.01
C ASP A 35 -23.73 -10.66 33.38
N ALA A 36 -23.24 -11.66 32.66
CA ALA A 36 -21.95 -11.63 31.99
C ALA A 36 -22.10 -11.99 30.51
N TYR A 37 -21.49 -11.20 29.65
CA TYR A 37 -21.54 -11.37 28.20
C TYR A 37 -20.15 -11.44 27.60
N VAL A 38 -19.96 -12.39 26.67
CA VAL A 38 -18.75 -12.42 25.84
C VAL A 38 -18.85 -11.33 24.80
N SER A 39 -17.88 -10.45 24.78
CA SER A 39 -17.76 -9.35 23.84
C SER A 39 -16.46 -9.46 23.05
N GLY A 40 -16.40 -8.80 21.92
CA GLY A 40 -15.20 -8.77 21.08
C GLY A 40 -15.23 -7.59 20.12
N ASN A 41 -14.05 -7.21 19.64
CA ASN A 41 -13.94 -6.19 18.61
C ASN A 41 -14.53 -6.73 17.29
N LYS A 42 -15.36 -5.91 16.64
CA LYS A 42 -15.86 -6.19 15.29
C LYS A 42 -15.06 -5.36 14.30
N ILE A 43 -14.36 -6.01 13.39
CA ILE A 43 -13.62 -5.35 12.32
C ILE A 43 -14.53 -5.30 11.10
N SER A 44 -14.95 -4.10 10.72
CA SER A 44 -15.76 -3.87 9.51
C SER A 44 -14.85 -3.88 8.27
N ILE A 45 -15.20 -4.73 7.32
CA ILE A 45 -14.53 -4.84 6.02
C ILE A 45 -15.36 -4.05 5.01
N SER A 46 -14.76 -2.99 4.45
CA SER A 46 -15.39 -2.12 3.46
C SER A 46 -14.67 -2.16 2.13
N SER A 47 -15.38 -1.81 1.05
CA SER A 47 -14.80 -1.69 -0.28
C SER A 47 -13.98 -0.40 -0.41
N GLN A 48 -12.83 -0.50 -1.10
CA GLN A 48 -12.01 0.65 -1.48
C GLN A 48 -12.23 1.06 -2.95
N VAL A 49 -13.03 0.29 -3.71
CA VAL A 49 -13.36 0.55 -5.11
C VAL A 49 -14.86 0.31 -5.34
N ALA A 50 -15.44 1.06 -6.27
CA ALA A 50 -16.82 0.83 -6.70
C ALA A 50 -16.83 -0.19 -7.82
N SER A 51 -17.60 -1.28 -7.66
CA SER A 51 -17.77 -2.31 -8.69
C SER A 51 -18.91 -3.28 -8.29
N SER A 52 -19.31 -4.16 -9.19
CA SER A 52 -20.28 -5.22 -8.91
C SER A 52 -19.62 -6.43 -8.25
N VAL A 53 -20.36 -7.13 -7.41
CA VAL A 53 -19.89 -8.35 -6.71
C VAL A 53 -20.07 -9.56 -7.63
N VAL A 54 -18.96 -10.21 -7.92
CA VAL A 54 -18.92 -11.45 -8.74
C VAL A 54 -19.12 -12.69 -7.89
N SER A 55 -18.41 -12.77 -6.75
CA SER A 55 -18.53 -13.92 -5.85
C SER A 55 -18.25 -13.53 -4.40
N ILE A 56 -18.84 -14.32 -3.50
CA ILE A 56 -18.65 -14.24 -2.06
C ILE A 56 -18.22 -15.62 -1.59
N ASN A 57 -17.05 -15.73 -0.99
CA ASN A 57 -16.45 -17.01 -0.64
C ASN A 57 -16.79 -17.47 0.79
N TYR A 58 -17.28 -16.56 1.64
CA TYR A 58 -17.56 -16.83 3.05
C TYR A 58 -18.92 -16.29 3.44
N THR A 59 -19.59 -17.00 4.33
CA THR A 59 -20.89 -16.64 4.90
C THR A 59 -20.79 -16.39 6.41
N ASN A 60 -21.92 -16.03 7.03
CA ASN A 60 -21.96 -15.83 8.49
C ASN A 60 -21.50 -17.10 9.21
N THR A 61 -20.76 -16.95 10.27
CA THR A 61 -20.18 -18.00 11.13
C THR A 61 -18.97 -18.75 10.53
N ASP A 62 -18.59 -18.51 9.28
CA ASP A 62 -17.41 -19.12 8.70
C ASP A 62 -16.12 -18.59 9.33
N LEU A 63 -15.16 -19.50 9.53
CA LEU A 63 -13.82 -19.16 9.95
C LEU A 63 -12.98 -18.68 8.75
N VAL A 64 -12.42 -17.50 8.83
CA VAL A 64 -11.55 -16.91 7.82
C VAL A 64 -10.14 -16.72 8.36
N LYS A 65 -9.13 -16.92 7.52
CA LYS A 65 -7.73 -16.63 7.83
C LYS A 65 -7.32 -15.28 7.27
N LYS A 66 -6.35 -14.66 7.92
CA LYS A 66 -5.73 -13.43 7.40
C LYS A 66 -5.20 -13.65 5.98
N GLY A 67 -5.64 -12.80 5.05
CA GLY A 67 -5.25 -12.86 3.62
C GLY A 67 -6.24 -13.59 2.73
N ASP A 68 -7.20 -14.32 3.27
CA ASP A 68 -8.25 -15.00 2.48
C ASP A 68 -9.10 -13.98 1.72
N VAL A 69 -9.48 -14.31 0.49
CA VAL A 69 -10.36 -13.49 -0.34
C VAL A 69 -11.79 -13.72 0.10
N LEU A 70 -12.39 -12.68 0.70
CA LEU A 70 -13.77 -12.71 1.20
C LEU A 70 -14.78 -12.50 0.09
N VAL A 71 -14.55 -11.43 -0.69
CA VAL A 71 -15.42 -10.99 -1.78
C VAL A 71 -14.56 -10.71 -3.00
N GLN A 72 -15.00 -11.21 -4.14
CA GLN A 72 -14.43 -10.89 -5.45
C GLN A 72 -15.35 -9.92 -6.17
N LEU A 73 -14.83 -8.76 -6.50
CA LEU A 73 -15.51 -7.76 -7.34
C LEU A 73 -15.16 -8.00 -8.81
N ASP A 74 -15.98 -7.46 -9.70
CA ASP A 74 -15.66 -7.40 -11.11
C ASP A 74 -14.39 -6.57 -11.34
N SER A 75 -13.41 -7.20 -11.95
CA SER A 75 -12.10 -6.61 -12.20
C SER A 75 -11.89 -6.19 -13.66
N THR A 76 -12.92 -6.26 -14.49
CA THR A 76 -12.83 -6.01 -15.94
C THR A 76 -12.31 -4.61 -16.23
N ASP A 77 -12.94 -3.58 -15.66
CA ASP A 77 -12.54 -2.19 -15.88
C ASP A 77 -11.17 -1.90 -15.27
N ALA A 78 -10.89 -2.43 -14.09
CA ALA A 78 -9.59 -2.27 -13.41
C ALA A 78 -8.46 -2.96 -14.21
N THR A 79 -8.73 -4.12 -14.80
CA THR A 79 -7.78 -4.84 -15.65
C THR A 79 -7.51 -4.06 -16.95
N LEU A 80 -8.54 -3.51 -17.56
CA LEU A 80 -8.41 -2.68 -18.75
C LEU A 80 -7.59 -1.41 -18.45
N ALA A 81 -7.88 -0.73 -17.34
CA ALA A 81 -7.13 0.45 -16.89
C ALA A 81 -5.66 0.12 -16.63
N TYR A 82 -5.36 -1.00 -15.97
CA TYR A 82 -4.00 -1.47 -15.76
C TYR A 82 -3.25 -1.73 -17.07
N ASN A 83 -3.88 -2.43 -18.03
CA ASN A 83 -3.28 -2.71 -19.34
C ASN A 83 -3.04 -1.42 -20.14
N LYS A 84 -3.98 -0.46 -20.08
CA LYS A 84 -3.83 0.86 -20.71
C LYS A 84 -2.65 1.63 -20.11
N ALA A 85 -2.53 1.67 -18.79
CA ALA A 85 -1.41 2.33 -18.12
C ALA A 85 -0.07 1.69 -18.48
N LYS A 86 0.00 0.35 -18.54
CA LYS A 86 1.19 -0.40 -18.97
C LYS A 86 1.60 -0.10 -20.42
N SER A 87 0.62 0.02 -21.32
CA SER A 87 0.87 0.39 -22.71
C SER A 87 1.40 1.82 -22.83
N ASN A 88 0.84 2.75 -22.06
CA ASN A 88 1.30 4.14 -22.00
C ASN A 88 2.73 4.25 -21.45
N LEU A 89 3.08 3.49 -20.40
CA LEU A 89 4.46 3.41 -19.91
C LEU A 89 5.41 2.93 -21.02
N SER A 90 5.03 1.88 -21.75
CA SER A 90 5.84 1.35 -22.85
C SER A 90 6.03 2.37 -23.98
N GLU A 91 5.02 3.15 -24.28
CA GLU A 91 5.11 4.26 -25.26
C GLU A 91 6.03 5.36 -24.76
N THR A 92 5.88 5.79 -23.50
CA THR A 92 6.71 6.82 -22.87
C THR A 92 8.19 6.41 -22.87
N VAL A 93 8.47 5.14 -22.52
CA VAL A 93 9.84 4.58 -22.57
C VAL A 93 10.43 4.67 -23.97
N ARG A 94 9.64 4.36 -25.02
CA ARG A 94 10.09 4.51 -26.41
C ARG A 94 10.35 5.95 -26.80
N LYS A 95 9.48 6.91 -26.39
CA LYS A 95 9.65 8.33 -26.63
C LYS A 95 10.94 8.86 -25.98
N VAL A 96 11.17 8.51 -24.71
CA VAL A 96 12.41 8.90 -24.02
C VAL A 96 13.64 8.29 -24.68
N ARG A 97 13.60 7.01 -25.07
CA ARG A 97 14.69 6.38 -25.81
C ARG A 97 15.02 7.13 -27.10
N GLN A 98 13.98 7.58 -27.82
CA GLN A 98 14.17 8.37 -29.04
C GLN A 98 14.90 9.70 -28.77
N LEU A 99 14.62 10.37 -27.64
CA LEU A 99 15.35 11.58 -27.24
C LEU A 99 16.85 11.31 -27.04
N TYR A 100 17.19 10.19 -26.40
CA TYR A 100 18.62 9.80 -26.23
C TYR A 100 19.30 9.52 -27.57
N ILE A 101 18.60 8.84 -28.50
CA ILE A 101 19.12 8.58 -29.84
C ILE A 101 19.31 9.91 -30.61
N ASN A 102 18.31 10.81 -30.54
CA ASN A 102 18.40 12.13 -31.17
C ASN A 102 19.58 12.93 -30.60
N SER A 103 19.81 12.88 -29.29
CA SER A 103 20.98 13.56 -28.68
C SER A 103 22.32 13.02 -29.20
N SER A 104 22.40 11.73 -29.55
CA SER A 104 23.58 11.17 -30.20
C SER A 104 23.74 11.68 -31.63
N LEU A 105 22.65 11.71 -32.41
CA LEU A 105 22.65 12.26 -33.77
C LEU A 105 23.02 13.74 -33.79
N ASP A 106 22.56 14.52 -32.82
CA ASP A 106 22.90 15.95 -32.72
C ASP A 106 24.41 16.17 -32.49
N ARG A 107 25.08 15.27 -31.72
CA ARG A 107 26.56 15.32 -31.57
C ARG A 107 27.27 15.07 -32.88
N ASP A 108 26.80 14.09 -33.64
CA ASP A 108 27.36 13.77 -34.95
C ASP A 108 27.17 14.95 -35.93
N ASN A 109 26.01 15.62 -35.89
CA ASN A 109 25.72 16.84 -36.69
C ASN A 109 26.63 18.00 -36.29
N ILE A 110 26.88 18.20 -34.99
CA ILE A 110 27.85 19.21 -34.51
C ILE A 110 29.24 18.93 -35.08
N GLU A 111 29.70 17.70 -35.00
CA GLU A 111 31.04 17.33 -35.49
C GLU A 111 31.16 17.55 -37.01
N LYS A 112 30.14 17.12 -37.77
CA LYS A 112 30.06 17.41 -39.22
C LYS A 112 30.11 18.90 -39.53
N ALA A 113 29.33 19.74 -38.82
CA ALA A 113 29.30 21.17 -39.01
C ALA A 113 30.63 21.83 -38.59
N ARG A 114 31.30 21.31 -37.54
CA ARG A 114 32.62 21.74 -37.09
C ARG A 114 33.66 21.50 -38.16
N ILE A 115 33.75 20.31 -38.70
CA ILE A 115 34.70 19.96 -39.78
C ILE A 115 34.52 20.85 -40.98
N ALA A 116 33.27 21.11 -41.42
CA ALA A 116 32.97 22.02 -42.52
C ALA A 116 33.45 23.48 -42.26
N TYR A 117 33.21 23.95 -41.01
CA TYR A 117 33.66 25.28 -40.59
C TYR A 117 35.19 25.37 -40.54
N GLU A 118 35.90 24.43 -39.95
CA GLU A 118 37.38 24.38 -39.88
C GLU A 118 38.02 24.29 -41.27
N GLN A 119 37.42 23.49 -42.16
CA GLN A 119 37.86 23.41 -43.58
C GLN A 119 37.76 24.79 -44.24
N SER A 120 36.60 25.45 -44.13
CA SER A 120 36.40 26.79 -44.74
C SER A 120 37.34 27.85 -44.17
N LEU A 121 37.64 27.77 -42.86
CA LEU A 121 38.65 28.63 -42.24
C LEU A 121 40.06 28.39 -42.79
N THR A 122 40.41 27.12 -42.98
CA THR A 122 41.73 26.74 -43.55
C THR A 122 41.87 27.25 -44.98
N ASP A 123 40.81 27.09 -45.79
CA ASP A 123 40.79 27.60 -47.15
C ASP A 123 40.86 29.15 -47.21
N LEU A 124 40.10 29.87 -46.36
CA LEU A 124 40.17 31.31 -46.25
C LEU A 124 41.59 31.79 -45.85
N ASN A 125 42.21 31.13 -44.86
CA ASN A 125 43.58 31.45 -44.43
C ASN A 125 44.59 31.22 -45.52
N ARG A 126 44.43 30.12 -46.30
CA ARG A 126 45.26 29.85 -47.46
C ARG A 126 45.13 30.93 -48.52
N TYR A 127 43.91 31.32 -48.92
CA TYR A 127 43.62 32.32 -49.90
C TYR A 127 44.11 33.71 -49.48
N SER A 128 43.97 34.10 -48.19
CA SER A 128 44.38 35.34 -47.67
C SER A 128 45.91 35.58 -47.62
N ARG A 129 46.71 34.48 -47.65
CA ARG A 129 48.19 34.50 -47.66
C ARG A 129 48.80 34.56 -49.03
N LEU A 130 48.03 34.34 -50.08
CA LEU A 130 48.49 34.41 -51.45
C LEU A 130 48.59 35.86 -51.92
N THR A 131 49.82 36.32 -52.21
CA THR A 131 50.14 37.73 -52.61
C THR A 131 50.98 37.76 -53.90
N GLY A 132 51.06 38.90 -54.61
CA GLY A 132 51.84 39.07 -55.82
C GLY A 132 51.22 38.32 -57.03
N VAL A 133 52.08 37.67 -57.83
CA VAL A 133 51.64 36.96 -59.04
C VAL A 133 50.68 35.79 -58.79
N ALA A 134 50.67 35.25 -57.57
CA ALA A 134 49.76 34.22 -57.11
C ALA A 134 48.49 34.78 -56.37
N ALA A 135 48.20 36.06 -56.47
CA ALA A 135 47.07 36.68 -55.79
C ALA A 135 45.76 36.13 -56.32
N VAL A 136 44.86 35.72 -55.37
CA VAL A 136 43.54 35.18 -55.65
C VAL A 136 42.59 36.36 -56.06
N PRO A 137 41.70 36.17 -57.04
CA PRO A 137 40.69 37.18 -57.40
C PRO A 137 39.86 37.59 -56.14
N HIS A 138 39.52 38.90 -56.06
CA HIS A 138 38.78 39.50 -54.97
C HIS A 138 37.42 38.71 -54.74
N GLU A 139 36.74 38.29 -55.79
CA GLU A 139 35.52 37.51 -55.75
C GLU A 139 35.74 36.18 -55.05
N THR A 140 36.80 35.44 -55.33
CA THR A 140 37.14 34.18 -54.70
C THR A 140 37.38 34.34 -53.20
N LEU A 141 38.09 35.44 -52.80
CA LEU A 141 38.31 35.73 -51.38
C LEU A 141 36.98 36.10 -50.67
N GLN A 142 36.13 36.90 -51.36
CA GLN A 142 34.82 37.26 -50.82
C GLN A 142 33.91 36.00 -50.68
N HIS A 143 33.94 35.09 -51.65
CA HIS A 143 33.21 33.84 -51.57
C HIS A 143 33.71 32.98 -50.39
N ALA A 144 35.03 32.87 -50.19
CA ALA A 144 35.59 32.14 -49.04
C ALA A 144 35.15 32.74 -47.69
N LYS A 145 35.11 34.10 -47.57
CA LYS A 145 34.57 34.76 -46.34
C LYS A 145 33.09 34.43 -46.09
N ASN A 146 32.28 34.46 -47.16
CA ASN A 146 30.86 34.16 -47.07
C ASN A 146 30.64 32.68 -46.69
N LEU A 147 31.48 31.76 -47.20
CA LEU A 147 31.41 30.33 -46.85
C LEU A 147 31.75 30.08 -45.38
N VAL A 148 32.79 30.75 -44.85
CA VAL A 148 33.12 30.69 -43.41
C VAL A 148 31.96 31.21 -42.55
N ALA A 149 31.34 32.34 -42.94
CA ALA A 149 30.19 32.87 -42.21
C ALA A 149 29.00 31.91 -42.23
N SER A 150 28.68 31.33 -43.39
CA SER A 150 27.61 30.35 -43.55
C SER A 150 27.87 29.10 -42.71
N ASN A 151 29.06 28.51 -42.76
CA ASN A 151 29.42 27.32 -41.99
C ASN A 151 29.43 27.59 -40.47
N LYS A 152 29.83 28.79 -40.04
CA LYS A 152 29.73 29.21 -38.65
C LYS A 152 28.29 29.26 -38.16
N ILE A 153 27.38 29.78 -38.98
CA ILE A 153 25.95 29.79 -38.65
C ILE A 153 25.42 28.36 -38.57
N SER A 154 25.78 27.46 -39.51
CA SER A 154 25.38 26.06 -39.49
C SER A 154 25.86 25.32 -38.22
N LEU A 155 27.10 25.57 -37.79
CA LEU A 155 27.62 25.03 -36.51
C LEU A 155 26.82 25.55 -35.30
N ASN A 156 26.51 26.85 -35.31
CA ASN A 156 25.70 27.43 -34.21
C ASN A 156 24.29 26.84 -34.16
N ILE A 157 23.66 26.58 -35.31
CA ILE A 157 22.34 25.93 -35.38
C ILE A 157 22.45 24.53 -34.76
N ALA A 158 23.38 23.69 -35.19
CA ALA A 158 23.59 22.35 -34.67
C ALA A 158 23.86 22.36 -33.15
N LEU A 159 24.62 23.34 -32.64
CA LEU A 159 24.82 23.51 -31.19
C LEU A 159 23.53 23.87 -30.43
N GLN A 160 22.67 24.70 -31.03
CA GLN A 160 21.38 25.05 -30.40
C GLN A 160 20.39 23.89 -30.39
N GLU A 161 20.33 23.09 -31.47
CA GLU A 161 19.52 21.87 -31.55
C GLU A 161 19.94 20.86 -30.47
N TYR A 162 21.23 20.60 -30.33
CA TYR A 162 21.76 19.74 -29.27
C TYR A 162 21.41 20.27 -27.88
N LYS A 163 21.60 21.58 -27.61
CA LYS A 163 21.24 22.18 -26.32
C LYS A 163 19.74 22.05 -26.01
N SER A 164 18.89 22.27 -27.01
CA SER A 164 17.44 22.12 -26.88
C SER A 164 17.06 20.70 -26.50
N ASN A 165 17.62 19.70 -27.19
CA ASN A 165 17.36 18.28 -26.90
C ASN A 165 17.95 17.88 -25.53
N GLN A 166 19.16 18.38 -25.20
CA GLN A 166 19.78 18.13 -23.91
C GLN A 166 19.00 18.72 -22.73
N ALA A 167 18.31 19.85 -22.93
CA ALA A 167 17.46 20.43 -21.89
C ALA A 167 16.32 19.52 -21.46
N LEU A 168 15.83 18.65 -22.37
CA LEU A 168 14.81 17.64 -22.06
C LEU A 168 15.38 16.42 -21.32
N LEU A 169 16.69 16.19 -21.40
CA LEU A 169 17.40 15.05 -20.80
C LEU A 169 18.23 15.44 -19.57
N ARG A 170 18.28 16.74 -19.25
CA ARG A 170 19.19 17.30 -18.25
C ARG A 170 18.94 16.73 -16.86
N ASP A 171 20.03 16.40 -16.18
CA ASP A 171 20.12 15.95 -14.79
C ASP A 171 19.37 14.62 -14.47
N THR A 172 18.96 13.85 -15.49
CA THR A 172 18.25 12.60 -15.28
C THR A 172 18.90 11.44 -16.03
N ASN A 173 19.02 10.32 -15.36
CA ASN A 173 19.29 9.03 -16.00
C ASN A 173 18.02 8.55 -16.69
N PHE A 174 18.16 7.66 -17.69
CA PHE A 174 17.02 7.07 -18.40
C PHE A 174 15.94 6.53 -17.45
N ALA A 175 16.33 5.83 -16.37
CA ALA A 175 15.40 5.26 -15.39
C ALA A 175 14.72 6.33 -14.49
N ASN A 176 15.36 7.48 -14.29
CA ASN A 176 14.87 8.55 -13.41
C ASN A 176 14.20 9.70 -14.18
N GLN A 177 13.95 9.48 -15.48
CA GLN A 177 13.27 10.48 -16.30
C GLN A 177 11.86 10.73 -15.76
N PRO A 178 11.47 11.99 -15.45
CA PRO A 178 10.19 12.31 -14.81
C PRO A 178 8.98 11.75 -15.55
N SER A 179 9.00 11.77 -16.89
CA SER A 179 7.91 11.21 -17.71
C SER A 179 7.76 9.70 -17.55
N ILE A 180 8.87 8.95 -17.40
CA ILE A 180 8.85 7.50 -17.13
C ILE A 180 8.33 7.25 -15.72
N GLN A 181 8.77 8.03 -14.73
CA GLN A 181 8.31 7.90 -13.35
C GLN A 181 6.80 8.14 -13.24
N THR A 182 6.30 9.22 -13.84
CA THR A 182 4.85 9.51 -13.86
C THR A 182 4.04 8.38 -14.52
N ALA A 183 4.53 7.85 -15.64
CA ALA A 183 3.87 6.72 -16.30
C ALA A 183 3.96 5.43 -15.48
N ALA A 184 5.06 5.20 -14.76
CA ALA A 184 5.22 4.05 -13.85
C ALA A 184 4.30 4.17 -12.62
N ASP A 185 4.13 5.38 -12.08
CA ASP A 185 3.20 5.63 -10.97
C ASP A 185 1.76 5.41 -11.39
N ALA A 186 1.37 5.79 -12.61
CA ALA A 186 0.06 5.49 -13.17
C ALA A 186 -0.19 3.96 -13.31
N VAL A 187 0.85 3.18 -13.67
CA VAL A 187 0.76 1.71 -13.67
C VAL A 187 0.57 1.18 -12.25
N ARG A 188 1.29 1.72 -11.27
CA ARG A 188 1.16 1.31 -9.86
C ARG A 188 -0.23 1.62 -9.31
N GLU A 189 -0.78 2.79 -9.61
CA GLU A 189 -2.14 3.19 -9.20
C GLU A 189 -3.20 2.25 -9.78
N ALA A 190 -3.13 1.97 -11.09
CA ALA A 190 -4.05 1.06 -11.75
C ALA A 190 -3.91 -0.38 -11.21
N TRP A 191 -2.70 -0.82 -10.91
CA TRP A 191 -2.45 -2.12 -10.27
C TRP A 191 -3.04 -2.20 -8.86
N LEU A 192 -2.89 -1.17 -8.04
CA LEU A 192 -3.50 -1.10 -6.71
C LEU A 192 -5.03 -1.16 -6.79
N THR A 193 -5.62 -0.45 -7.74
CA THR A 193 -7.06 -0.49 -8.00
C THR A 193 -7.50 -1.90 -8.37
N LEU A 194 -6.76 -2.59 -9.23
CA LEU A 194 -7.00 -3.99 -9.58
C LEU A 194 -6.86 -4.92 -8.37
N GLN A 195 -5.86 -4.74 -7.51
CA GLN A 195 -5.71 -5.54 -6.28
C GLN A 195 -6.89 -5.34 -5.32
N ARG A 196 -7.43 -4.13 -5.25
CA ARG A 196 -8.57 -3.78 -4.38
C ARG A 196 -9.91 -4.38 -4.83
N THR A 197 -9.99 -4.96 -6.03
CA THR A 197 -11.16 -5.76 -6.44
C THR A 197 -11.25 -7.11 -5.72
N LYS A 198 -10.15 -7.57 -5.11
CA LYS A 198 -10.10 -8.77 -4.25
C LYS A 198 -10.10 -8.33 -2.79
N ILE A 199 -11.25 -8.34 -2.16
CA ILE A 199 -11.39 -7.93 -0.77
C ILE A 199 -10.92 -9.07 0.14
N LYS A 200 -9.84 -8.82 0.88
CA LYS A 200 -9.17 -9.82 1.73
C LYS A 200 -9.42 -9.55 3.20
N SER A 201 -9.41 -10.61 4.00
CA SER A 201 -9.44 -10.48 5.46
C SER A 201 -8.11 -9.94 6.01
N PRO A 202 -8.14 -8.88 6.84
CA PRO A 202 -6.94 -8.36 7.51
C PRO A 202 -6.55 -9.21 8.73
N VAL A 203 -7.45 -10.04 9.25
CA VAL A 203 -7.30 -10.83 10.48
C VAL A 203 -7.83 -12.24 10.31
N THR A 204 -7.44 -13.14 11.21
CA THR A 204 -8.07 -14.46 11.39
C THR A 204 -9.21 -14.34 12.39
N GLY A 205 -10.41 -14.83 12.05
CA GLY A 205 -11.58 -14.71 12.90
C GLY A 205 -12.84 -15.29 12.26
N TYR A 206 -13.98 -15.10 12.89
CA TYR A 206 -15.27 -15.53 12.38
C TYR A 206 -16.03 -14.38 11.72
N VAL A 207 -16.70 -14.67 10.59
CA VAL A 207 -17.62 -13.73 9.95
C VAL A 207 -18.85 -13.58 10.84
N ALA A 208 -19.02 -12.40 11.44
CA ALA A 208 -20.17 -12.11 12.29
C ALA A 208 -21.40 -11.68 11.51
N GLN A 209 -21.18 -10.89 10.45
CA GLN A 209 -22.27 -10.34 9.66
C GLN A 209 -21.81 -10.09 8.22
N ARG A 210 -22.63 -10.54 7.27
CA ARG A 210 -22.47 -10.25 5.84
C ARG A 210 -23.60 -9.32 5.40
N ASN A 211 -23.23 -8.17 4.79
CA ASN A 211 -24.16 -7.13 4.34
C ASN A 211 -24.17 -6.94 2.83
N VAL A 212 -23.66 -7.90 2.07
CA VAL A 212 -23.49 -7.81 0.61
C VAL A 212 -23.98 -9.07 -0.08
N ASN A 213 -24.52 -8.92 -1.30
CA ASN A 213 -25.01 -10.03 -2.13
C ASN A 213 -24.29 -10.07 -3.48
N VAL A 214 -24.25 -11.27 -4.09
CA VAL A 214 -23.71 -11.43 -5.46
C VAL A 214 -24.58 -10.65 -6.44
N GLY A 215 -23.95 -9.95 -7.37
CA GLY A 215 -24.61 -9.07 -8.33
C GLY A 215 -24.91 -7.65 -7.83
N GLU A 216 -24.69 -7.37 -6.55
CA GLU A 216 -24.88 -6.04 -5.98
C GLU A 216 -23.76 -5.09 -6.43
N ILE A 217 -24.12 -3.84 -6.75
CA ILE A 217 -23.17 -2.76 -7.04
C ILE A 217 -22.82 -2.08 -5.73
N ILE A 218 -21.54 -2.09 -5.38
CA ILE A 218 -21.02 -1.51 -4.15
C ILE A 218 -20.32 -0.18 -4.42
N SER A 219 -20.42 0.72 -3.43
CA SER A 219 -19.74 2.01 -3.43
C SER A 219 -18.46 1.97 -2.56
N VAL A 220 -17.55 2.92 -2.79
CA VAL A 220 -16.37 3.09 -1.96
C VAL A 220 -16.79 3.40 -0.52
N GLY A 221 -16.21 2.69 0.47
CA GLY A 221 -16.54 2.83 1.89
C GLY A 221 -17.74 2.01 2.37
N GLN A 222 -18.50 1.37 1.48
CA GLN A 222 -19.61 0.50 1.86
C GLN A 222 -19.11 -0.70 2.65
N SER A 223 -19.70 -0.96 3.82
CA SER A 223 -19.38 -2.11 4.66
C SER A 223 -19.97 -3.39 4.08
N LEU A 224 -19.12 -4.36 3.83
CA LEU A 224 -19.46 -5.63 3.19
C LEU A 224 -19.65 -6.77 4.20
N MET A 225 -18.76 -6.82 5.18
CA MET A 225 -18.74 -7.86 6.22
C MET A 225 -18.18 -7.31 7.53
N ALA A 226 -18.51 -7.95 8.63
CA ALA A 226 -17.87 -7.76 9.92
C ALA A 226 -17.20 -9.06 10.35
N ILE A 227 -15.94 -8.99 10.79
CA ILE A 227 -15.16 -10.12 11.30
C ILE A 227 -14.84 -9.89 12.77
N VAL A 228 -15.00 -10.92 13.58
CA VAL A 228 -14.60 -10.93 14.98
C VAL A 228 -13.32 -11.76 15.11
N PRO A 229 -12.18 -11.12 15.45
CA PRO A 229 -10.92 -11.81 15.65
C PRO A 229 -10.99 -12.80 16.80
N MET A 230 -10.30 -13.94 16.69
CA MET A 230 -10.32 -15.00 17.71
C MET A 230 -9.51 -14.67 18.97
N ASP A 231 -8.63 -13.68 18.89
CA ASP A 231 -7.69 -13.29 19.95
C ASP A 231 -8.11 -12.04 20.72
N GLN A 232 -9.29 -11.48 20.42
CA GLN A 232 -9.77 -10.21 20.97
C GLN A 232 -11.15 -10.34 21.60
N PHE A 233 -11.35 -11.39 22.40
CA PHE A 233 -12.54 -11.56 23.21
C PHE A 233 -12.28 -11.07 24.64
N TRP A 234 -13.29 -10.52 25.27
CA TRP A 234 -13.33 -10.23 26.69
C TRP A 234 -14.73 -10.50 27.24
N ILE A 235 -14.82 -10.60 28.55
CA ILE A 235 -16.08 -10.76 29.26
C ILE A 235 -16.45 -9.44 29.90
N ASN A 236 -17.63 -8.96 29.60
CA ASN A 236 -18.27 -7.86 30.32
C ASN A 236 -19.18 -8.46 31.38
N ALA A 237 -18.72 -8.45 32.63
CA ALA A 237 -19.48 -8.90 33.77
C ALA A 237 -20.06 -7.70 34.52
N ASN A 238 -21.38 -7.61 34.60
CA ASN A 238 -22.08 -6.52 35.29
C ASN A 238 -22.32 -6.91 36.75
N PHE A 239 -21.61 -6.27 37.67
CA PHE A 239 -21.79 -6.45 39.10
C PHE A 239 -22.64 -5.30 39.66
N LYS A 240 -23.41 -5.56 40.72
CA LYS A 240 -24.11 -4.51 41.46
C LYS A 240 -23.08 -3.60 42.16
N GLU A 241 -23.38 -2.33 42.32
CA GLU A 241 -22.52 -1.35 43.00
C GLU A 241 -22.06 -1.83 44.37
N THR A 242 -22.95 -2.48 45.11
CA THR A 242 -22.65 -3.03 46.47
C THR A 242 -21.60 -4.14 46.45
N GLN A 243 -21.41 -4.82 45.32
CA GLN A 243 -20.43 -5.91 45.15
C GLN A 243 -19.05 -5.38 44.74
N LEU A 244 -18.98 -4.21 44.07
CA LEU A 244 -17.74 -3.64 43.53
C LEU A 244 -16.78 -3.12 44.61
N GLY A 245 -17.25 -2.89 45.86
CA GLY A 245 -16.43 -2.31 46.92
C GLY A 245 -15.13 -3.08 47.21
N ARG A 246 -15.10 -4.38 46.94
CA ARG A 246 -13.96 -5.29 47.17
C ARG A 246 -13.24 -5.73 45.91
N VAL A 247 -13.77 -5.46 44.74
CA VAL A 247 -13.15 -5.84 43.44
C VAL A 247 -12.01 -4.91 43.13
N ARG A 248 -10.86 -5.46 42.76
CA ARG A 248 -9.65 -4.72 42.39
C ARG A 248 -9.10 -5.25 41.06
N ILE A 249 -8.45 -4.34 40.32
CA ILE A 249 -7.78 -4.67 39.07
C ILE A 249 -6.67 -5.71 39.34
N GLY A 250 -6.62 -6.76 38.53
CA GLY A 250 -5.65 -7.85 38.64
C GLY A 250 -6.09 -9.04 39.49
N GLN A 251 -7.30 -9.03 40.06
CA GLN A 251 -7.88 -10.21 40.69
C GLN A 251 -8.19 -11.31 39.66
N LYS A 252 -8.04 -12.56 40.07
CA LYS A 252 -8.43 -13.71 39.27
C LYS A 252 -9.95 -13.76 39.17
N ALA A 253 -10.44 -13.99 37.97
CA ALA A 253 -11.86 -14.25 37.70
C ALA A 253 -11.99 -15.62 36.99
N SER A 254 -13.04 -16.32 37.26
CA SER A 254 -13.42 -17.54 36.56
C SER A 254 -14.83 -17.35 36.00
N PHE A 255 -15.10 -17.93 34.85
CA PHE A 255 -16.44 -17.93 34.27
C PHE A 255 -16.78 -19.29 33.70
N THR A 256 -18.06 -19.62 33.70
CA THR A 256 -18.64 -20.79 33.09
C THR A 256 -19.56 -20.33 31.95
N THR A 257 -19.77 -21.18 30.95
CA THR A 257 -20.70 -20.90 29.86
C THR A 257 -21.82 -21.92 29.85
N ASP A 258 -23.06 -21.47 29.63
CA ASP A 258 -24.23 -22.36 29.57
C ASP A 258 -24.12 -23.43 28.48
N ILE A 259 -23.35 -23.17 27.41
CA ILE A 259 -23.14 -24.11 26.30
C ILE A 259 -22.34 -25.35 26.74
N TYR A 260 -21.33 -25.15 27.61
CA TYR A 260 -20.44 -26.25 28.05
C TYR A 260 -20.73 -26.71 29.46
N GLY A 261 -21.72 -26.10 30.15
CA GLY A 261 -22.09 -26.41 31.53
C GLY A 261 -20.99 -26.06 32.53
N ASP A 262 -21.17 -26.46 33.77
CA ASP A 262 -20.25 -26.18 34.88
C ASP A 262 -18.93 -26.99 34.83
N SER A 263 -18.77 -27.87 33.84
CA SER A 263 -17.61 -28.75 33.72
C SER A 263 -16.37 -28.08 33.14
N VAL A 264 -16.52 -26.92 32.50
CA VAL A 264 -15.41 -26.15 31.92
C VAL A 264 -15.39 -24.76 32.56
N VAL A 265 -14.31 -24.49 33.28
CA VAL A 265 -14.03 -23.17 33.91
C VAL A 265 -12.88 -22.53 33.18
N TYR A 266 -13.05 -21.27 32.79
CA TYR A 266 -12.06 -20.48 32.05
C TYR A 266 -11.45 -19.40 32.93
#